data_0825fab3c8ff312d3a926a73f0870bfa
#
_entry.id   0825fab3c8ff312d3a926a73f0870bfa
#
_cell.length_a   1.000
_cell.length_b   1.000
_cell.length_c   1.000
_cell.angle_alpha   90.00
_cell.angle_beta   90.00
_cell.angle_gamma   90.00
#
_symmetry.space_group_name_H-M   'P 1'
#
loop_
_entity.id
_entity.type
_entity.pdbx_description
1 polymer ?
#
loop_
_entity_poly.entity_id
_entity_poly.type
_entity_poly.pdbx_seq_one_letter_code
_entity_poly.pdbx_strand_id
1 'polypeptide(L)'
;MSDHGSAQTALAALPQVAADAGLQNYTAFSESAALAELKAGKKLSARLIFRGAPEYPLALNDLVDTPPFLWALGDLELLKRPKIALVGARNASSLGLRMTKLMAADLGAKGFAVVSGLARGIDTAAHAASLATGTIAIQAGGVDFKYPAENTDLWKDILRTGLLLSEPPIGLPPKARHFPIRNRLISGLSQQVVVVEAASKSGSLITAKTALDQGRDVLAVPGHPFDARASGCNLLIRDGATLVRSAQDVIEAIGPVTLQTAKAPGHSVPSKSTQKPHSLQQTAKLHQLILDRLG
;
A
#
# COMPACT_ATOMS: atom_id res chain seq x y z
N MET A 1 -4.08 4.77 -22.65
CA MET A 1 -2.88 4.85 -23.51
C MET A 1 -2.95 3.86 -24.66
N SER A 2 -3.40 2.64 -24.43
CA SER A 2 -3.61 1.63 -25.52
C SER A 2 -4.47 2.17 -26.67
N ASP A 3 -5.53 2.91 -26.37
CA ASP A 3 -6.52 3.37 -27.34
C ASP A 3 -6.09 4.64 -28.11
N HIS A 4 -5.07 5.33 -27.63
CA HIS A 4 -4.61 6.60 -28.20
C HIS A 4 -3.18 6.56 -28.77
N GLY A 5 -2.49 5.42 -28.68
CA GLY A 5 -1.15 5.21 -29.20
C GLY A 5 -0.03 5.94 -28.45
N SER A 6 -0.24 7.17 -27.96
CA SER A 6 0.75 7.92 -27.17
C SER A 6 0.12 8.68 -26.02
N ALA A 7 0.94 9.05 -25.03
CA ALA A 7 0.50 9.88 -23.91
C ALA A 7 0.06 11.29 -24.36
N GLN A 8 0.69 11.84 -25.38
CA GLN A 8 0.35 13.16 -25.92
C GLN A 8 -1.03 13.15 -26.60
N THR A 9 -1.30 12.13 -27.44
CA THR A 9 -2.63 11.97 -28.07
C THR A 9 -3.72 11.66 -27.03
N ALA A 10 -3.41 10.86 -26.02
CA ALA A 10 -4.34 10.61 -24.92
C ALA A 10 -4.65 11.91 -24.14
N LEU A 11 -3.63 12.71 -23.83
CA LEU A 11 -3.81 13.99 -23.11
C LEU A 11 -4.64 14.98 -23.93
N ALA A 12 -4.43 15.07 -25.23
CA ALA A 12 -5.21 15.91 -26.13
C ALA A 12 -6.68 15.48 -26.24
N ALA A 13 -6.97 14.19 -26.13
CA ALA A 13 -8.32 13.63 -26.18
C ALA A 13 -9.11 13.80 -24.86
N LEU A 14 -8.42 14.03 -23.72
CA LEU A 14 -9.07 14.08 -22.39
C LEU A 14 -10.21 15.08 -22.29
N PRO A 15 -10.18 16.29 -22.83
CA PRO A 15 -11.31 17.23 -22.75
C PRO A 15 -12.57 16.67 -23.40
N GLN A 16 -12.43 15.99 -24.55
CA GLN A 16 -13.56 15.39 -25.25
C GLN A 16 -14.10 14.17 -24.47
N VAL A 17 -13.21 13.29 -24.01
CA VAL A 17 -13.59 12.12 -23.19
C VAL A 17 -14.30 12.54 -21.92
N ALA A 18 -13.86 13.63 -21.29
CA ALA A 18 -14.49 14.18 -20.10
C ALA A 18 -15.89 14.75 -20.42
N ALA A 19 -16.04 15.46 -21.55
CA ALA A 19 -17.31 15.99 -22.00
C ALA A 19 -18.31 14.86 -22.31
N ASP A 20 -17.87 13.79 -22.97
CA ASP A 20 -18.68 12.61 -23.27
C ASP A 20 -19.12 11.87 -22.01
N ALA A 21 -18.29 11.93 -20.94
CA ALA A 21 -18.62 11.41 -19.61
C ALA A 21 -19.47 12.38 -18.74
N GLY A 22 -19.92 13.51 -19.31
CA GLY A 22 -20.76 14.50 -18.61
C GLY A 22 -20.01 15.50 -17.74
N LEU A 23 -18.65 15.51 -17.77
CA LEU A 23 -17.83 16.47 -17.04
C LEU A 23 -17.61 17.72 -17.92
N GLN A 24 -18.42 18.75 -17.71
CA GLN A 24 -18.27 20.02 -18.41
C GLN A 24 -17.07 20.82 -17.87
N ASN A 25 -16.38 21.55 -18.76
CA ASN A 25 -15.24 22.40 -18.41
C ASN A 25 -14.00 21.68 -17.86
N TYR A 26 -13.79 20.42 -18.24
CA TYR A 26 -12.57 19.73 -17.89
C TYR A 26 -11.36 20.37 -18.60
N THR A 27 -10.35 20.70 -17.82
CA THR A 27 -9.06 21.20 -18.35
C THR A 27 -7.97 20.20 -17.97
N ALA A 28 -7.24 19.72 -18.96
CA ALA A 28 -6.10 18.86 -18.73
C ALA A 28 -5.00 19.60 -17.93
N PHE A 29 -4.25 18.86 -17.11
CA PHE A 29 -3.13 19.44 -16.35
C PHE A 29 -2.11 20.04 -17.31
N SER A 30 -1.71 21.29 -17.07
CA SER A 30 -0.85 22.02 -18.00
C SER A 30 0.59 21.51 -17.97
N GLU A 31 1.25 21.51 -19.11
CA GLU A 31 2.67 21.14 -19.21
C GLU A 31 3.56 22.03 -18.32
N SER A 32 3.27 23.32 -18.25
CA SER A 32 4.01 24.25 -17.40
C SER A 32 3.91 23.91 -15.92
N ALA A 33 2.74 23.46 -15.45
CA ALA A 33 2.55 23.01 -14.08
C ALA A 33 3.29 21.68 -13.81
N ALA A 34 3.26 20.74 -14.77
CA ALA A 34 4.01 19.49 -14.65
C ALA A 34 5.53 19.74 -14.60
N LEU A 35 6.06 20.62 -15.45
CA LEU A 35 7.47 21.02 -15.44
C LEU A 35 7.86 21.72 -14.13
N ALA A 36 6.97 22.56 -13.57
CA ALA A 36 7.20 23.22 -12.29
C ALA A 36 7.29 22.20 -11.15
N GLU A 37 6.43 21.17 -11.13
CA GLU A 37 6.48 20.09 -10.15
C GLU A 37 7.77 19.26 -10.28
N LEU A 38 8.16 18.88 -11.49
CA LEU A 38 9.42 18.17 -11.74
C LEU A 38 10.63 18.98 -11.27
N LYS A 39 10.63 20.31 -11.52
CA LYS A 39 11.67 21.22 -11.03
C LYS A 39 11.70 21.30 -9.49
N ALA A 40 10.53 21.32 -8.85
CA ALA A 40 10.42 21.27 -7.39
C ALA A 40 10.97 19.96 -6.82
N GLY A 41 10.63 18.82 -7.44
CA GLY A 41 11.17 17.51 -7.08
C GLY A 41 12.70 17.47 -7.18
N LYS A 42 13.25 17.96 -8.27
CA LYS A 42 14.70 18.03 -8.47
C LYS A 42 15.40 18.85 -7.39
N LYS A 43 14.83 19.99 -6.99
CA LYS A 43 15.37 20.83 -5.89
C LYS A 43 15.41 20.10 -4.54
N LEU A 44 14.47 19.19 -4.31
CA LEU A 44 14.39 18.37 -3.09
C LEU A 44 15.23 17.10 -3.17
N SER A 45 15.88 16.83 -4.31
CA SER A 45 16.50 15.54 -4.63
C SER A 45 15.50 14.38 -4.59
N ALA A 46 14.21 14.68 -4.80
CA ALA A 46 13.18 13.67 -4.90
C ALA A 46 13.24 12.98 -6.28
N ARG A 47 13.05 11.67 -6.28
CA ARG A 47 12.99 10.86 -7.49
C ARG A 47 11.53 10.55 -7.82
N LEU A 48 11.18 10.71 -9.09
CA LEU A 48 9.90 10.28 -9.63
C LEU A 48 10.06 8.89 -10.24
N ILE A 49 9.36 7.91 -9.65
CA ILE A 49 9.43 6.50 -10.05
C ILE A 49 8.17 6.16 -10.82
N PHE A 50 8.30 5.80 -12.09
CA PHE A 50 7.17 5.45 -12.96
C PHE A 50 6.88 3.96 -12.94
N ARG A 51 5.62 3.60 -13.09
CA ARG A 51 5.18 2.22 -13.33
C ARG A 51 5.90 1.66 -14.58
N GLY A 52 6.52 0.49 -14.42
CA GLY A 52 7.35 -0.14 -15.46
C GLY A 52 8.84 0.23 -15.40
N ALA A 53 9.26 1.21 -14.57
CA ALA A 53 10.67 1.44 -14.29
C ALA A 53 11.25 0.32 -13.40
N PRO A 54 12.56 0.03 -13.48
CA PRO A 54 13.20 -1.03 -12.67
C PRO A 54 13.07 -0.84 -11.17
N GLU A 55 12.98 0.41 -10.70
CA GLU A 55 12.84 0.76 -9.30
C GLU A 55 11.39 0.73 -8.81
N TYR A 56 10.41 0.61 -9.71
CA TYR A 56 9.00 0.59 -9.32
C TYR A 56 8.65 -0.71 -8.58
N PRO A 57 8.01 -0.63 -7.40
CA PRO A 57 7.67 -1.81 -6.63
C PRO A 57 6.68 -2.72 -7.35
N LEU A 58 7.12 -3.91 -7.77
CA LEU A 58 6.28 -4.86 -8.52
C LEU A 58 4.99 -5.22 -7.78
N ALA A 59 5.03 -5.30 -6.45
CA ALA A 59 3.87 -5.60 -5.61
C ALA A 59 2.70 -4.61 -5.80
N LEU A 60 2.96 -3.38 -6.26
CA LEU A 60 1.91 -2.40 -6.53
C LEU A 60 1.20 -2.64 -7.86
N ASN A 61 1.76 -3.46 -8.76
CA ASN A 61 1.12 -3.78 -10.04
C ASN A 61 -0.15 -4.62 -9.87
N ASP A 62 -0.29 -5.32 -8.73
CA ASP A 62 -1.45 -6.15 -8.40
C ASP A 62 -2.66 -5.30 -7.95
N LEU A 63 -2.45 -4.01 -7.70
CA LEU A 63 -3.51 -3.11 -7.26
C LEU A 63 -4.42 -2.73 -8.43
N VAL A 64 -5.73 -2.74 -8.20
CA VAL A 64 -6.74 -2.28 -9.17
C VAL A 64 -6.48 -0.83 -9.59
N ASP A 65 -6.12 0.00 -8.63
CA ASP A 65 -5.80 1.42 -8.77
C ASP A 65 -4.30 1.68 -8.61
N THR A 66 -3.48 0.89 -9.32
CA THR A 66 -2.02 1.03 -9.32
C THR A 66 -1.58 2.47 -9.60
N PRO A 67 -0.77 3.11 -8.73
CA PRO A 67 -0.28 4.46 -9.00
C PRO A 67 0.61 4.48 -10.25
N PRO A 68 0.37 5.39 -11.21
CA PRO A 68 1.20 5.48 -12.41
C PRO A 68 2.62 5.92 -12.10
N PHE A 69 2.82 6.62 -11.00
CA PHE A 69 4.14 7.06 -10.51
C PHE A 69 4.10 7.30 -9.00
N LEU A 70 5.27 7.37 -8.40
CA LEU A 70 5.48 7.71 -7.00
C LEU A 70 6.64 8.70 -6.87
N TRP A 71 6.47 9.72 -6.03
CA TRP A 71 7.57 10.52 -5.53
C TRP A 71 8.28 9.79 -4.39
N ALA A 72 9.60 9.80 -4.42
CA ALA A 72 10.45 9.12 -3.46
C ALA A 72 11.55 10.04 -2.93
N LEU A 73 11.79 10.02 -1.62
CA LEU A 73 12.91 10.69 -0.95
C LEU A 73 13.59 9.71 0.01
N GLY A 74 14.90 9.54 -0.10
CA GLY A 74 15.69 8.63 0.72
C GLY A 74 16.21 7.40 -0.02
N ASP A 75 16.37 6.29 0.69
CA ASP A 75 17.01 5.07 0.20
C ASP A 75 16.06 4.16 -0.58
N LEU A 76 16.20 4.13 -1.90
CA LEU A 76 15.39 3.27 -2.79
C LEU A 76 15.73 1.77 -2.68
N GLU A 77 16.90 1.39 -2.15
CA GLU A 77 17.26 -0.02 -1.98
C GLU A 77 16.30 -0.74 -1.04
N LEU A 78 15.65 0.00 -0.14
CA LEU A 78 14.62 -0.54 0.74
C LEU A 78 13.41 -1.11 -0.03
N LEU A 79 13.16 -0.66 -1.27
CA LEU A 79 12.09 -1.21 -2.12
C LEU A 79 12.37 -2.62 -2.60
N LYS A 80 13.64 -3.06 -2.61
CA LYS A 80 14.04 -4.41 -3.01
C LYS A 80 13.87 -5.44 -1.89
N ARG A 81 13.79 -4.98 -0.64
CA ARG A 81 13.69 -5.85 0.54
C ARG A 81 12.28 -6.40 0.72
N PRO A 82 12.10 -7.56 1.37
CA PRO A 82 10.79 -8.00 1.85
C PRO A 82 10.22 -6.96 2.83
N LYS A 83 8.92 -6.72 2.79
CA LYS A 83 8.26 -5.62 3.51
C LYS A 83 7.09 -6.13 4.34
N ILE A 84 7.01 -5.65 5.59
CA ILE A 84 5.90 -5.89 6.51
C ILE A 84 5.31 -4.55 6.93
N ALA A 85 3.99 -4.41 6.82
CA ALA A 85 3.31 -3.22 7.34
C ALA A 85 3.00 -3.39 8.82
N LEU A 86 3.33 -2.37 9.63
CA LEU A 86 2.87 -2.24 11.01
C LEU A 86 1.94 -1.04 11.10
N VAL A 87 0.68 -1.27 11.48
CA VAL A 87 -0.35 -0.22 11.56
C VAL A 87 -1.13 -0.33 12.87
N GLY A 88 -1.77 0.78 13.28
CA GLY A 88 -2.58 0.72 14.48
C GLY A 88 -3.11 2.07 14.97
N ALA A 89 -3.44 2.12 16.25
CA ALA A 89 -4.05 3.25 16.91
C ALA A 89 -3.13 4.48 16.93
N ARG A 90 -3.71 5.66 16.67
CA ARG A 90 -3.02 6.95 16.82
C ARG A 90 -2.83 7.33 18.29
N ASN A 91 -3.74 6.90 19.15
CA ASN A 91 -3.66 7.04 20.60
C ASN A 91 -3.41 5.65 21.22
N ALA A 92 -2.22 5.12 20.95
CA ALA A 92 -1.84 3.79 21.39
C ALA A 92 -1.50 3.73 22.88
N SER A 93 -1.76 2.57 23.48
CA SER A 93 -1.34 2.29 24.85
C SER A 93 0.18 2.16 24.96
N SER A 94 0.70 2.28 26.18
CA SER A 94 2.13 2.00 26.45
C SER A 94 2.53 0.57 26.07
N LEU A 95 1.62 -0.40 26.23
CA LEU A 95 1.84 -1.78 25.82
C LEU A 95 1.85 -1.92 24.29
N GLY A 96 0.90 -1.27 23.58
CA GLY A 96 0.89 -1.23 22.13
C GLY A 96 2.15 -0.60 21.54
N LEU A 97 2.61 0.52 22.11
CA LEU A 97 3.86 1.17 21.70
C LEU A 97 5.08 0.27 21.95
N ARG A 98 5.15 -0.40 23.11
CA ARG A 98 6.24 -1.34 23.44
C ARG A 98 6.24 -2.52 22.48
N MET A 99 5.09 -3.14 22.23
CA MET A 99 4.94 -4.25 21.29
C MET A 99 5.41 -3.86 19.89
N THR A 100 4.97 -2.69 19.41
CA THR A 100 5.35 -2.17 18.10
C THR A 100 6.87 -1.99 17.99
N LYS A 101 7.51 -1.41 19.01
CA LYS A 101 8.96 -1.19 18.99
C LYS A 101 9.75 -2.49 18.94
N LEU A 102 9.37 -3.47 19.76
CA LEU A 102 10.02 -4.79 19.74
C LEU A 102 9.84 -5.47 18.38
N MET A 103 8.60 -5.54 17.90
CA MET A 103 8.29 -6.17 16.62
C MET A 103 9.00 -5.50 15.43
N ALA A 104 9.01 -4.17 15.38
CA ALA A 104 9.68 -3.42 14.32
C ALA A 104 11.20 -3.62 14.32
N ALA A 105 11.83 -3.60 15.51
CA ALA A 105 13.27 -3.84 15.64
C ALA A 105 13.65 -5.25 15.23
N ASP A 106 12.91 -6.27 15.69
CA ASP A 106 13.16 -7.67 15.39
C ASP A 106 12.93 -8.00 13.91
N LEU A 107 11.87 -7.49 13.29
CA LEU A 107 11.61 -7.63 11.84
C LEU A 107 12.74 -6.99 11.04
N GLY A 108 13.17 -5.79 11.43
CA GLY A 108 14.29 -5.11 10.81
C GLY A 108 15.59 -5.88 10.91
N ALA A 109 15.92 -6.45 12.08
CA ALA A 109 17.09 -7.30 12.31
C ALA A 109 17.06 -8.58 11.45
N LYS A 110 15.88 -9.06 11.07
CA LYS A 110 15.67 -10.19 10.15
C LYS A 110 15.66 -9.80 8.68
N GLY A 111 15.96 -8.54 8.35
CA GLY A 111 16.10 -8.07 6.97
C GLY A 111 14.84 -7.50 6.33
N PHE A 112 13.72 -7.46 7.03
CA PHE A 112 12.50 -6.83 6.52
C PHE A 112 12.58 -5.30 6.59
N ALA A 113 12.02 -4.62 5.60
CA ALA A 113 11.72 -3.20 5.70
C ALA A 113 10.34 -3.02 6.33
N VAL A 114 10.26 -2.17 7.36
CA VAL A 114 8.98 -1.86 8.03
C VAL A 114 8.26 -0.76 7.28
N VAL A 115 7.03 -1.01 6.85
CA VAL A 115 6.18 -0.05 6.15
C VAL A 115 5.12 0.50 7.09
N SER A 116 4.93 1.83 7.12
CA SER A 116 3.82 2.43 7.85
C SER A 116 3.47 3.81 7.27
N GLY A 117 2.53 4.51 7.92
CA GLY A 117 1.93 5.74 7.40
C GLY A 117 2.36 7.02 8.07
N LEU A 118 3.38 7.00 8.92
CA LEU A 118 3.91 8.17 9.64
C LEU A 118 2.83 8.90 10.49
N ALA A 119 1.73 8.24 10.86
CA ALA A 119 0.75 8.76 11.78
C ALA A 119 1.28 8.73 13.23
N ARG A 120 0.60 9.41 14.15
CA ARG A 120 0.90 9.29 15.59
C ARG A 120 0.72 7.85 16.07
N GLY A 121 1.28 7.51 17.24
CA GLY A 121 1.07 6.23 17.91
C GLY A 121 1.85 5.08 17.29
N ILE A 122 1.17 4.05 16.85
CA ILE A 122 1.79 2.81 16.34
C ILE A 122 2.74 3.10 15.17
N ASP A 123 2.33 3.90 14.19
CA ASP A 123 3.16 4.21 13.02
C ASP A 123 4.46 4.91 13.44
N THR A 124 4.37 5.90 14.34
CA THR A 124 5.55 6.59 14.91
C THR A 124 6.50 5.61 15.57
N ALA A 125 5.97 4.71 16.42
CA ALA A 125 6.78 3.73 17.15
C ALA A 125 7.44 2.71 16.20
N ALA A 126 6.73 2.30 15.15
CA ALA A 126 7.23 1.38 14.13
C ALA A 126 8.40 2.00 13.36
N HIS A 127 8.23 3.22 12.86
CA HIS A 127 9.29 3.91 12.13
C HIS A 127 10.52 4.18 13.01
N ALA A 128 10.32 4.72 14.22
CA ALA A 128 11.43 5.04 15.12
C ALA A 128 12.27 3.81 15.49
N ALA A 129 11.64 2.64 15.68
CA ALA A 129 12.33 1.40 16.04
C ALA A 129 13.03 0.72 14.86
N SER A 130 12.66 1.05 13.62
CA SER A 130 13.25 0.46 12.39
C SER A 130 14.14 1.44 11.60
N LEU A 131 14.44 2.63 12.12
CA LEU A 131 15.32 3.62 11.45
C LEU A 131 16.68 3.03 11.08
N ALA A 132 17.31 2.30 11.98
CA ALA A 132 18.63 1.72 11.75
C ALA A 132 18.64 0.50 10.82
N THR A 133 17.50 -0.17 10.68
CA THR A 133 17.39 -1.43 9.95
C THR A 133 16.65 -1.32 8.63
N GLY A 134 15.84 -0.29 8.44
CA GLY A 134 15.11 0.03 7.21
C GLY A 134 13.62 0.24 7.43
N THR A 135 13.18 1.46 7.13
CA THR A 135 11.77 1.87 7.24
C THR A 135 11.30 2.63 6.01
N ILE A 136 10.05 2.40 5.61
CA ILE A 136 9.41 3.06 4.46
C ILE A 136 8.14 3.75 4.96
N ALA A 137 8.12 5.07 4.89
CA ALA A 137 6.95 5.86 5.25
C ALA A 137 6.16 6.27 4.01
N ILE A 138 4.88 5.89 3.97
CA ILE A 138 3.98 6.31 2.91
C ILE A 138 3.25 7.55 3.38
N GLN A 139 3.29 8.63 2.61
CA GLN A 139 2.66 9.90 2.96
C GLN A 139 1.31 10.10 2.27
N ALA A 140 0.39 10.80 2.93
CA ALA A 140 -0.92 11.15 2.39
C ALA A 140 -0.96 12.52 1.69
N GLY A 141 0.07 13.33 1.88
CA GLY A 141 0.36 14.55 1.14
C GLY A 141 1.58 14.40 0.26
N GLY A 142 2.08 15.46 -0.33
CA GLY A 142 3.35 15.48 -1.07
C GLY A 142 4.50 14.91 -0.26
N VAL A 143 5.48 14.31 -0.91
CA VAL A 143 6.61 13.65 -0.26
C VAL A 143 7.45 14.60 0.61
N ASP A 144 7.38 15.89 0.34
CA ASP A 144 8.02 16.99 1.08
C ASP A 144 7.20 17.51 2.25
N PHE A 145 5.93 17.08 2.38
CA PHE A 145 5.04 17.64 3.38
C PHE A 145 5.19 16.92 4.72
N LYS A 146 5.65 17.65 5.73
CA LYS A 146 5.90 17.13 7.09
C LYS A 146 4.60 17.06 7.88
N TYR A 147 4.01 15.89 7.96
CA TYR A 147 2.76 15.66 8.68
C TYR A 147 2.74 14.28 9.36
N PRO A 148 2.25 14.18 10.62
CA PRO A 148 1.83 15.28 11.50
C PRO A 148 3.01 16.10 12.02
N ALA A 149 2.77 17.31 12.55
CA ALA A 149 3.82 18.21 12.98
C ALA A 149 4.70 17.61 14.08
N GLU A 150 4.12 16.79 14.95
CA GLU A 150 4.80 16.09 16.04
C GLU A 150 5.87 15.10 15.52
N ASN A 151 5.72 14.60 14.31
CA ASN A 151 6.64 13.66 13.67
C ASN A 151 7.67 14.34 12.75
N THR A 152 7.83 15.66 12.84
CA THR A 152 8.76 16.41 11.98
C THR A 152 10.21 15.92 12.10
N ASP A 153 10.68 15.60 13.30
CA ASP A 153 12.05 15.11 13.49
C ASP A 153 12.18 13.66 13.01
N LEU A 154 11.21 12.82 13.28
CA LEU A 154 11.15 11.46 12.73
C LEU A 154 11.12 11.49 11.20
N TRP A 155 10.41 12.42 10.57
CA TRP A 155 10.41 12.61 9.13
C TRP A 155 11.83 12.90 8.60
N LYS A 156 12.59 13.80 9.28
CA LYS A 156 13.99 14.10 8.93
C LYS A 156 14.89 12.88 9.11
N ASP A 157 14.66 12.08 10.15
CA ASP A 157 15.42 10.87 10.40
C ASP A 157 15.16 9.80 9.32
N ILE A 158 13.90 9.61 8.92
CA ILE A 158 13.52 8.72 7.81
C ILE A 158 14.15 9.21 6.49
N LEU A 159 14.17 10.52 6.25
CA LEU A 159 14.83 11.07 5.06
C LEU A 159 16.32 10.70 4.99
N ARG A 160 17.00 10.60 6.14
CA ARG A 160 18.44 10.27 6.20
C ARG A 160 18.74 8.78 6.09
N THR A 161 17.90 7.90 6.63
CA THR A 161 18.22 6.47 6.81
C THR A 161 17.15 5.52 6.28
N GLY A 162 16.01 6.05 5.86
CA GLY A 162 14.86 5.31 5.38
C GLY A 162 14.38 5.80 4.02
N LEU A 163 13.10 5.58 3.74
CA LEU A 163 12.45 5.99 2.50
C LEU A 163 11.10 6.64 2.78
N LEU A 164 10.88 7.79 2.18
CA LEU A 164 9.58 8.46 2.11
C LEU A 164 8.99 8.25 0.72
N LEU A 165 7.74 7.82 0.63
CA LEU A 165 7.00 7.64 -0.63
C LEU A 165 5.69 8.41 -0.61
N SER A 166 5.30 8.95 -1.75
CA SER A 166 4.03 9.67 -1.93
C SER A 166 3.53 9.55 -3.36
N GLU A 167 2.23 9.34 -3.52
CA GLU A 167 1.55 9.45 -4.82
C GLU A 167 1.09 10.89 -5.11
N PRO A 168 0.58 11.67 -4.13
CA PRO A 168 0.24 13.07 -4.31
C PRO A 168 1.42 13.93 -4.80
N PRO A 169 1.12 15.00 -5.55
CA PRO A 169 2.14 15.92 -6.04
C PRO A 169 2.88 16.64 -4.91
N ILE A 170 4.10 17.08 -5.22
CA ILE A 170 4.94 17.86 -4.31
C ILE A 170 4.22 19.14 -3.88
N GLY A 171 4.36 19.49 -2.60
CA GLY A 171 3.74 20.66 -1.99
C GLY A 171 2.26 20.47 -1.61
N LEU A 172 1.63 19.34 -1.93
CA LEU A 172 0.22 19.12 -1.58
C LEU A 172 0.06 18.80 -0.09
N PRO A 173 -0.66 19.62 0.71
CA PRO A 173 -0.95 19.29 2.11
C PRO A 173 -1.94 18.12 2.19
N PRO A 174 -1.78 17.21 3.17
CA PRO A 174 -2.70 16.11 3.36
C PRO A 174 -4.07 16.61 3.81
N LYS A 175 -5.13 16.02 3.23
CA LYS A 175 -6.53 16.22 3.63
C LYS A 175 -7.11 14.90 4.15
N ALA A 176 -8.19 14.95 4.93
CA ALA A 176 -8.80 13.76 5.54
C ALA A 176 -9.05 12.62 4.52
N ARG A 177 -9.55 12.95 3.32
CA ARG A 177 -9.82 12.00 2.23
C ARG A 177 -8.56 11.32 1.67
N HIS A 178 -7.37 11.87 1.86
CA HIS A 178 -6.13 11.32 1.31
C HIS A 178 -5.60 10.14 2.15
N PHE A 179 -5.95 10.05 3.44
CA PHE A 179 -5.45 8.97 4.30
C PHE A 179 -5.95 7.57 3.90
N PRO A 180 -7.27 7.37 3.64
CA PRO A 180 -7.75 6.08 3.15
C PRO A 180 -7.14 5.70 1.79
N ILE A 181 -7.01 6.68 0.87
CA ILE A 181 -6.40 6.48 -0.44
C ILE A 181 -4.95 6.02 -0.30
N ARG A 182 -4.17 6.67 0.56
CA ARG A 182 -2.78 6.32 0.84
C ARG A 182 -2.64 4.92 1.46
N ASN A 183 -3.57 4.50 2.32
CA ASN A 183 -3.47 3.24 3.05
C ASN A 183 -3.37 2.02 2.13
N ARG A 184 -3.95 2.08 0.91
CA ARG A 184 -3.80 1.02 -0.10
C ARG A 184 -2.36 0.79 -0.54
N LEU A 185 -1.51 1.82 -0.44
CA LEU A 185 -0.09 1.70 -0.76
C LEU A 185 0.69 1.06 0.39
N ILE A 186 0.27 1.28 1.64
CA ILE A 186 0.87 0.61 2.80
C ILE A 186 0.66 -0.90 2.69
N SER A 187 -0.59 -1.33 2.49
CA SER A 187 -0.91 -2.75 2.33
C SER A 187 -0.34 -3.33 1.03
N GLY A 188 -0.46 -2.61 -0.09
CA GLY A 188 -0.02 -3.08 -1.41
C GLY A 188 1.49 -3.29 -1.53
N LEU A 189 2.30 -2.48 -0.84
CA LEU A 189 3.76 -2.65 -0.78
C LEU A 189 4.19 -3.82 0.09
N SER A 190 3.36 -4.29 1.00
CA SER A 190 3.74 -5.23 2.04
C SER A 190 3.26 -6.64 1.72
N GLN A 191 4.03 -7.63 2.18
CA GLN A 191 3.63 -9.04 2.09
C GLN A 191 2.48 -9.33 3.04
N GLN A 192 2.53 -8.71 4.22
CA GLN A 192 1.52 -8.86 5.27
C GLN A 192 1.29 -7.52 5.98
N VAL A 193 0.12 -7.37 6.59
CA VAL A 193 -0.24 -6.21 7.41
C VAL A 193 -0.51 -6.67 8.84
N VAL A 194 0.29 -6.18 9.78
CA VAL A 194 0.11 -6.43 11.21
C VAL A 194 -0.62 -5.26 11.85
N VAL A 195 -1.78 -5.51 12.44
CA VAL A 195 -2.52 -4.55 13.25
C VAL A 195 -2.14 -4.75 14.71
N VAL A 196 -1.35 -3.81 15.26
CA VAL A 196 -0.80 -3.97 16.61
C VAL A 196 -1.81 -3.57 17.70
N GLU A 197 -2.53 -2.49 17.48
CA GLU A 197 -3.59 -2.04 18.40
C GLU A 197 -4.64 -1.26 17.60
N ALA A 198 -5.91 -1.62 17.74
CA ALA A 198 -7.01 -0.95 17.05
C ALA A 198 -8.32 -1.06 17.83
N ALA A 199 -8.99 0.06 18.05
CA ALA A 199 -10.40 0.03 18.47
C ALA A 199 -11.30 -0.36 17.28
N SER A 200 -12.55 -0.79 17.54
CA SER A 200 -13.50 -1.26 16.52
C SER A 200 -13.82 -0.25 15.40
N LYS A 201 -13.60 1.04 15.64
CA LYS A 201 -13.79 2.13 14.65
C LYS A 201 -12.47 2.77 14.20
N SER A 202 -11.34 2.10 14.39
CA SER A 202 -10.02 2.62 14.02
C SER A 202 -9.84 2.68 12.50
N GLY A 203 -9.19 3.76 12.02
CA GLY A 203 -8.79 3.88 10.60
C GLY A 203 -7.80 2.80 10.14
N SER A 204 -7.05 2.16 11.06
CA SER A 204 -6.17 1.03 10.75
C SER A 204 -6.94 -0.22 10.30
N LEU A 205 -8.21 -0.37 10.70
CA LEU A 205 -9.08 -1.46 10.20
C LEU A 205 -9.44 -1.25 8.72
N ILE A 206 -9.44 -0.01 8.23
CA ILE A 206 -9.58 0.27 6.79
C ILE A 206 -8.37 -0.29 6.05
N THR A 207 -7.17 -0.11 6.59
CA THR A 207 -5.94 -0.68 6.01
C THR A 207 -5.98 -2.20 6.01
N ALA A 208 -6.44 -2.82 7.10
CA ALA A 208 -6.61 -4.28 7.19
C ALA A 208 -7.60 -4.80 6.15
N LYS A 209 -8.77 -4.17 6.01
CA LYS A 209 -9.74 -4.53 4.98
C LYS A 209 -9.16 -4.40 3.57
N THR A 210 -8.51 -3.27 3.29
CA THR A 210 -7.86 -3.04 1.99
C THR A 210 -6.78 -4.09 1.70
N ALA A 211 -6.03 -4.53 2.73
CA ALA A 211 -5.05 -5.61 2.61
C ALA A 211 -5.71 -6.93 2.16
N LEU A 212 -6.83 -7.31 2.78
CA LEU A 212 -7.60 -8.50 2.40
C LEU A 212 -8.13 -8.39 0.96
N ASP A 213 -8.67 -7.21 0.58
CA ASP A 213 -9.16 -6.95 -0.78
C ASP A 213 -8.03 -7.04 -1.83
N GLN A 214 -6.78 -6.83 -1.41
CA GLN A 214 -5.56 -6.95 -2.22
C GLN A 214 -4.92 -8.35 -2.16
N GLY A 215 -5.54 -9.31 -1.47
CA GLY A 215 -4.98 -10.66 -1.29
C GLY A 215 -3.74 -10.69 -0.39
N ARG A 216 -3.59 -9.73 0.54
CA ARG A 216 -2.51 -9.70 1.53
C ARG A 216 -3.01 -10.26 2.86
N ASP A 217 -2.19 -11.03 3.53
CA ASP A 217 -2.52 -11.55 4.85
C ASP A 217 -2.60 -10.44 5.89
N VAL A 218 -3.62 -10.55 6.75
CA VAL A 218 -3.80 -9.67 7.91
C VAL A 218 -3.50 -10.44 9.17
N LEU A 219 -2.62 -9.88 9.98
CA LEU A 219 -2.24 -10.40 11.28
C LEU A 219 -2.64 -9.39 12.35
N ALA A 220 -2.98 -9.86 13.54
CA ALA A 220 -3.38 -8.98 14.62
C ALA A 220 -2.77 -9.39 15.96
N VAL A 221 -2.37 -8.39 16.74
CA VAL A 221 -1.89 -8.60 18.10
C VAL A 221 -3.12 -8.65 19.03
N PRO A 222 -3.28 -9.73 19.82
CA PRO A 222 -4.41 -9.85 20.74
C PRO A 222 -4.27 -8.85 21.91
N GLY A 223 -5.40 -8.44 22.45
CA GLY A 223 -5.41 -7.62 23.65
C GLY A 223 -6.52 -8.03 24.61
N HIS A 224 -6.54 -7.41 25.79
CA HIS A 224 -7.52 -7.75 26.82
C HIS A 224 -8.94 -7.42 26.35
N PRO A 225 -9.94 -8.31 26.51
CA PRO A 225 -11.31 -8.10 26.02
C PRO A 225 -11.99 -6.82 26.53
N PHE A 226 -11.64 -6.37 27.72
CA PHE A 226 -12.16 -5.13 28.31
C PHE A 226 -11.40 -3.86 27.89
N ASP A 227 -10.29 -3.99 27.14
CA ASP A 227 -9.62 -2.82 26.57
C ASP A 227 -10.26 -2.47 25.23
N ALA A 228 -10.96 -1.35 25.18
CA ALA A 228 -11.61 -0.85 23.97
C ALA A 228 -10.63 -0.67 22.80
N ARG A 229 -9.33 -0.41 23.07
CA ARG A 229 -8.27 -0.25 22.05
C ARG A 229 -7.87 -1.57 21.41
N ALA A 230 -8.16 -2.72 22.06
CA ALA A 230 -7.91 -4.05 21.52
C ALA A 230 -9.11 -4.63 20.75
N SER A 231 -10.28 -4.01 20.86
CA SER A 231 -11.53 -4.55 20.34
C SER A 231 -11.49 -4.83 18.83
N GLY A 232 -10.82 -3.97 18.05
CA GLY A 232 -10.66 -4.16 16.60
C GLY A 232 -9.70 -5.30 16.26
N CYS A 233 -8.58 -5.44 16.98
CA CYS A 233 -7.65 -6.55 16.80
C CYS A 233 -8.30 -7.88 17.15
N ASN A 234 -9.01 -7.95 18.29
CA ASN A 234 -9.74 -9.15 18.70
C ASN A 234 -10.86 -9.52 17.71
N LEU A 235 -11.51 -8.52 17.10
CA LEU A 235 -12.48 -8.74 16.02
C LEU A 235 -11.81 -9.34 14.78
N LEU A 236 -10.69 -8.78 14.32
CA LEU A 236 -9.93 -9.31 13.19
C LEU A 236 -9.52 -10.78 13.43
N ILE A 237 -9.03 -11.12 14.63
CA ILE A 237 -8.64 -12.48 14.99
C ILE A 237 -9.85 -13.41 14.95
N ARG A 238 -10.98 -12.99 15.52
CA ARG A 238 -12.23 -13.76 15.48
C ARG A 238 -12.70 -14.02 14.04
N ASP A 239 -12.46 -13.05 13.16
CA ASP A 239 -12.88 -13.10 11.74
C ASP A 239 -11.81 -13.78 10.86
N GLY A 240 -10.78 -14.40 11.46
CA GLY A 240 -9.80 -15.24 10.76
C GLY A 240 -8.40 -14.65 10.57
N ALA A 241 -8.12 -13.43 11.05
CA ALA A 241 -6.76 -12.91 11.02
C ALA A 241 -5.83 -13.72 11.93
N THR A 242 -4.60 -13.96 11.49
CA THR A 242 -3.60 -14.70 12.26
C THR A 242 -3.21 -13.93 13.52
N LEU A 243 -3.35 -14.57 14.67
CA LEU A 243 -2.88 -14.02 15.94
C LEU A 243 -1.35 -14.03 15.99
N VAL A 244 -0.74 -12.88 16.31
CA VAL A 244 0.72 -12.75 16.45
C VAL A 244 1.08 -12.03 17.74
N ARG A 245 2.17 -12.48 18.39
CA ARG A 245 2.66 -11.96 19.68
C ARG A 245 4.09 -11.43 19.56
N SER A 246 4.73 -11.71 18.43
CA SER A 246 6.14 -11.40 18.21
C SER A 246 6.46 -11.29 16.71
N ALA A 247 7.62 -10.77 16.37
CA ALA A 247 8.15 -10.78 15.01
C ALA A 247 8.32 -12.22 14.47
N GLN A 248 8.64 -13.17 15.36
CA GLN A 248 8.78 -14.58 14.98
C GLN A 248 7.45 -15.16 14.48
N ASP A 249 6.34 -14.89 15.17
CA ASP A 249 5.01 -15.33 14.73
C ASP A 249 4.66 -14.72 13.35
N VAL A 250 5.05 -13.46 13.08
CA VAL A 250 4.86 -12.80 11.78
C VAL A 250 5.65 -13.50 10.68
N ILE A 251 6.93 -13.85 10.96
CA ILE A 251 7.79 -14.52 9.99
C ILE A 251 7.28 -15.93 9.70
N GLU A 252 6.84 -16.67 10.71
CA GLU A 252 6.26 -18.01 10.55
C GLU A 252 4.99 -17.99 9.71
N ALA A 253 4.17 -16.93 9.84
CA ALA A 253 2.96 -16.76 9.04
C ALA A 253 3.24 -16.51 7.54
N ILE A 254 4.43 -16.01 7.16
CA ILE A 254 4.81 -15.88 5.75
C ILE A 254 5.00 -17.27 5.09
N GLY A 255 5.28 -18.30 5.90
CA GLY A 255 5.61 -19.64 5.41
C GLY A 255 6.99 -19.69 4.74
N PRO A 256 7.41 -20.84 4.24
CA PRO A 256 8.65 -20.95 3.48
C PRO A 256 8.54 -20.05 2.23
N VAL A 257 9.38 -19.01 2.18
CA VAL A 257 9.49 -18.14 1.02
C VAL A 257 9.94 -19.02 -0.15
N THR A 258 9.00 -19.41 -1.00
CA THR A 258 9.33 -19.91 -2.31
C THR A 258 9.94 -18.73 -3.04
N LEU A 259 11.29 -18.65 -3.09
CA LEU A 259 11.99 -17.71 -3.95
C LEU A 259 11.52 -18.01 -5.37
N GLN A 260 10.48 -17.33 -5.81
CA GLN A 260 10.19 -17.26 -7.24
C GLN A 260 11.36 -16.48 -7.84
N THR A 261 12.41 -17.21 -8.19
CA THR A 261 13.39 -16.75 -9.16
C THR A 261 12.56 -16.26 -10.34
N ALA A 262 12.65 -14.96 -10.61
CA ALA A 262 12.04 -14.36 -11.77
C ALA A 262 12.52 -15.14 -13.00
N LYS A 263 11.70 -16.09 -13.47
CA LYS A 263 11.87 -16.63 -14.80
C LYS A 263 11.63 -15.45 -15.75
N ALA A 264 12.68 -15.12 -16.47
CA ALA A 264 12.56 -14.23 -17.62
C ALA A 264 11.32 -14.64 -18.44
N PRO A 265 10.56 -13.70 -19.01
CA PRO A 265 9.43 -14.05 -19.85
C PRO A 265 9.94 -14.74 -21.11
N GLY A 266 10.05 -16.07 -21.03
CA GLY A 266 10.15 -16.90 -22.20
C GLY A 266 8.82 -16.83 -22.92
N HIS A 267 8.81 -16.32 -24.14
CA HIS A 267 7.70 -16.41 -25.06
C HIS A 267 7.41 -17.90 -25.35
N SER A 268 6.61 -18.52 -24.52
CA SER A 268 5.95 -19.76 -24.88
C SER A 268 4.56 -19.39 -25.41
N VAL A 269 4.42 -19.48 -26.72
CA VAL A 269 3.14 -19.45 -27.41
C VAL A 269 2.27 -20.56 -26.81
N PRO A 270 1.10 -20.26 -26.20
CA PRO A 270 0.23 -21.33 -25.74
C PRO A 270 -0.35 -22.03 -26.98
N SER A 271 -0.13 -23.35 -27.07
CA SER A 271 -0.83 -24.19 -28.02
C SER A 271 -2.33 -24.01 -27.78
N LYS A 272 -3.07 -23.72 -28.87
CA LYS A 272 -4.52 -23.62 -28.90
C LYS A 272 -5.14 -24.92 -28.38
N SER A 273 -5.65 -24.91 -27.16
CA SER A 273 -6.69 -25.84 -26.76
C SER A 273 -8.00 -25.34 -27.39
N THR A 274 -8.51 -26.06 -28.33
CA THR A 274 -9.81 -25.85 -28.99
C THR A 274 -10.94 -26.21 -28.00
N GLN A 275 -11.24 -25.32 -27.07
CA GLN A 275 -12.52 -25.32 -26.40
C GLN A 275 -13.40 -24.27 -27.10
N LYS A 276 -14.43 -24.73 -27.79
CA LYS A 276 -15.45 -23.86 -28.39
C LYS A 276 -16.12 -23.05 -27.26
N PRO A 277 -16.35 -21.74 -27.43
CA PRO A 277 -17.10 -20.98 -26.45
C PRO A 277 -18.51 -21.55 -26.34
N HIS A 278 -18.95 -21.81 -25.08
CA HIS A 278 -20.32 -22.23 -24.83
C HIS A 278 -21.28 -21.14 -25.31
N SER A 279 -22.33 -21.57 -26.06
CA SER A 279 -23.35 -20.63 -26.52
C SER A 279 -24.10 -20.03 -25.30
N LEU A 280 -24.63 -18.82 -25.45
CA LEU A 280 -25.44 -18.16 -24.41
C LEU A 280 -26.59 -19.05 -23.90
N GLN A 281 -27.16 -19.91 -24.77
CA GLN A 281 -28.18 -20.89 -24.39
C GLN A 281 -27.65 -22.01 -23.49
N GLN A 282 -26.40 -22.43 -23.64
CA GLN A 282 -25.78 -23.44 -22.79
C GLN A 282 -25.45 -22.88 -21.40
N THR A 283 -25.02 -21.61 -21.33
CA THR A 283 -24.77 -20.91 -20.08
C THR A 283 -26.07 -20.68 -19.29
N ALA A 284 -27.17 -20.32 -19.96
CA ALA A 284 -28.49 -20.15 -19.36
C ALA A 284 -29.04 -21.47 -18.78
N LYS A 285 -28.88 -22.60 -19.52
CA LYS A 285 -29.26 -23.92 -19.01
C LYS A 285 -28.45 -24.36 -17.78
N LEU A 286 -27.15 -24.02 -17.74
CA LEU A 286 -26.29 -24.30 -16.58
C LEU A 286 -26.72 -23.50 -15.35
N HIS A 287 -27.05 -22.22 -15.55
CA HIS A 287 -27.60 -21.37 -14.48
C HIS A 287 -28.93 -21.90 -13.92
N GLN A 288 -29.86 -22.35 -14.79
CA GLN A 288 -31.12 -22.93 -14.34
C GLN A 288 -30.92 -24.21 -13.53
N LEU A 289 -29.99 -25.07 -13.94
CA LEU A 289 -29.67 -26.32 -13.26
C LEU A 289 -29.04 -26.08 -11.86
N ILE A 290 -28.28 -24.98 -11.70
CA ILE A 290 -27.71 -24.57 -10.40
C ILE A 290 -28.82 -24.03 -9.49
N LEU A 291 -29.72 -23.20 -10.02
CA LEU A 291 -30.85 -22.67 -9.26
C LEU A 291 -31.81 -23.75 -8.78
N ASP A 292 -32.09 -24.76 -9.62
CA ASP A 292 -32.97 -25.90 -9.28
C ASP A 292 -32.35 -26.86 -8.23
N ARG A 293 -31.03 -26.76 -7.95
CA ARG A 293 -30.36 -27.54 -6.90
C ARG A 293 -30.17 -26.81 -5.58
N LEU A 294 -30.40 -25.49 -5.56
CA LEU A 294 -30.24 -24.64 -4.38
C LEU A 294 -31.57 -24.20 -3.76
N GLY A 295 -32.71 -24.59 -4.36
CA GLY A 295 -34.07 -24.33 -3.87
C GLY A 295 -34.67 -25.42 -3.01
#